data_f83d434eedc51531482d71e80c406a75
#
_entry.id   f83d434eedc51531482d71e80c406a75
#
_cell.length_a   1.000
_cell.length_b   1.000
_cell.length_c   1.000
_cell.angle_alpha   90.00
_cell.angle_beta   90.00
_cell.angle_gamma   90.00
#
_symmetry.space_group_name_H-M   'P 1'
#
loop_
_entity.id
_entity.type
_entity.pdbx_description
1 polymer ?
#
loop_
_entity_poly.entity_id
_entity_poly.type
_entity_poly.pdbx_seq_one_letter_code
_entity_poly.pdbx_strand_id
1 'polypeptide(L)'
;MTGAQTAPQSVDPRTGVQFFDLSHPWGHNAPLWPYFPDVKIERFHYHAKSGVLSQQITTFMHCTTHTDAPAHVIEGTPYIDELALASYFGTGVVVSIPKQKWEVISAEDLENASPDIRAGDIVIVNTGWHRHWGDSRKYFVESPGTYDEAGAWLAEKKVKGFGIDCQALDHPLGTAIGPQPNGPLIPGILEDYKDYTGRDASADFPLWEPCHRHLLGNGIVGFENVGGQIDAVTGKRVTFAAFPWRWTQGDGCIVRLVAMLDPSGDFRIEMGDG
;
A
#
# COMPACT_ATOMS: atom_id res chain seq x y z
N MET A 1 -21.58 4.06 4.03
CA MET A 1 -21.39 2.77 4.73
C MET A 1 -21.60 1.66 3.69
N THR A 2 -20.55 1.25 3.01
CA THR A 2 -20.56 0.06 2.16
C THR A 2 -20.25 -1.11 3.07
N GLY A 3 -21.21 -2.02 3.28
CA GLY A 3 -20.98 -3.27 4.02
C GLY A 3 -19.76 -3.98 3.43
N ALA A 4 -18.95 -4.62 4.28
CA ALA A 4 -17.78 -5.37 3.86
C ALA A 4 -18.17 -6.36 2.75
N GLN A 5 -17.63 -6.19 1.56
CA GLN A 5 -17.86 -7.13 0.45
C GLN A 5 -17.06 -8.39 0.74
N THR A 6 -17.69 -9.42 1.27
CA THR A 6 -17.05 -10.70 1.59
C THR A 6 -16.96 -11.64 0.37
N ALA A 7 -17.77 -11.39 -0.65
CA ALA A 7 -17.72 -12.16 -1.90
C ALA A 7 -16.57 -11.66 -2.79
N PRO A 8 -15.94 -12.54 -3.60
CA PRO A 8 -14.91 -12.13 -4.58
C PRO A 8 -15.48 -11.12 -5.57
N GLN A 9 -14.63 -10.21 -6.03
CA GLN A 9 -14.96 -9.25 -7.09
C GLN A 9 -15.37 -9.98 -8.37
N SER A 10 -14.68 -11.07 -8.67
CA SER A 10 -15.01 -11.94 -9.79
C SER A 10 -14.52 -13.37 -9.54
N VAL A 11 -15.11 -14.32 -10.25
CA VAL A 11 -14.71 -15.73 -10.29
C VAL A 11 -14.51 -16.10 -11.75
N ASP A 12 -13.35 -16.68 -12.06
CA ASP A 12 -13.14 -17.23 -13.40
C ASP A 12 -14.04 -18.43 -13.62
N PRO A 13 -14.93 -18.42 -14.66
CA PRO A 13 -15.93 -19.47 -14.85
C PRO A 13 -15.36 -20.82 -15.30
N ARG A 14 -14.10 -20.88 -15.74
CA ARG A 14 -13.44 -22.09 -16.19
C ARG A 14 -12.61 -22.74 -15.10
N THR A 15 -11.93 -21.94 -14.28
CA THR A 15 -10.99 -22.42 -13.26
C THR A 15 -11.55 -22.39 -11.86
N GLY A 16 -12.60 -21.59 -11.59
CA GLY A 16 -13.10 -21.34 -10.26
C GLY A 16 -12.23 -20.41 -9.41
N VAL A 17 -11.11 -19.90 -9.99
CA VAL A 17 -10.23 -18.95 -9.30
C VAL A 17 -11.00 -17.68 -8.92
N GLN A 18 -10.90 -17.29 -7.68
CA GLN A 18 -11.55 -16.11 -7.11
C GLN A 18 -10.59 -14.93 -7.07
N PHE A 19 -11.05 -13.76 -7.50
CA PHE A 19 -10.28 -12.53 -7.52
C PHE A 19 -10.87 -11.53 -6.53
N PHE A 20 -10.01 -10.94 -5.70
CA PHE A 20 -10.34 -9.90 -4.73
C PHE A 20 -9.53 -8.65 -5.05
N ASP A 21 -10.22 -7.55 -5.27
CA ASP A 21 -9.59 -6.25 -5.55
C ASP A 21 -9.24 -5.57 -4.21
N LEU A 22 -7.96 -5.41 -3.93
CA LEU A 22 -7.46 -4.78 -2.71
C LEU A 22 -7.11 -3.30 -2.92
N SER A 23 -7.60 -2.70 -3.99
CA SER A 23 -7.31 -1.32 -4.34
C SER A 23 -8.47 -0.39 -4.01
N HIS A 24 -8.14 0.81 -3.56
CA HIS A 24 -9.11 1.90 -3.53
C HIS A 24 -9.40 2.42 -4.92
N PRO A 25 -10.63 2.90 -5.19
CA PRO A 25 -10.94 3.57 -6.45
C PRO A 25 -10.06 4.81 -6.66
N TRP A 26 -9.51 4.93 -7.86
CA TRP A 26 -8.74 6.08 -8.27
C TRP A 26 -9.57 6.98 -9.19
N GLY A 27 -9.47 8.30 -9.03
CA GLY A 27 -10.18 9.26 -9.86
C GLY A 27 -10.37 10.60 -9.18
N HIS A 28 -11.31 11.39 -9.67
CA HIS A 28 -11.68 12.66 -9.01
C HIS A 28 -12.09 12.44 -7.56
N ASN A 29 -11.66 13.36 -6.69
CA ASN A 29 -11.89 13.30 -5.24
C ASN A 29 -11.27 12.08 -4.55
N ALA A 30 -10.30 11.40 -5.18
CA ALA A 30 -9.50 10.42 -4.49
C ALA A 30 -8.72 11.12 -3.37
N PRO A 31 -8.67 10.57 -2.17
CA PRO A 31 -7.83 11.10 -1.12
C PRO A 31 -6.36 11.10 -1.54
N LEU A 32 -5.66 12.19 -1.26
CA LEU A 32 -4.29 12.41 -1.68
C LEU A 32 -3.42 12.78 -0.48
N TRP A 33 -2.14 12.54 -0.62
CA TRP A 33 -1.14 13.05 0.31
C TRP A 33 -1.29 14.57 0.50
N PRO A 34 -1.14 15.08 1.73
CA PRO A 34 -1.28 16.51 1.99
C PRO A 34 -0.48 17.39 1.03
N TYR A 35 -1.15 18.39 0.46
CA TYR A 35 -0.63 19.35 -0.52
C TYR A 35 -0.36 18.80 -1.94
N PHE A 36 -0.64 17.53 -2.22
CA PHE A 36 -0.66 17.09 -3.62
C PHE A 36 -1.83 17.74 -4.35
N PRO A 37 -1.64 18.24 -5.58
CA PRO A 37 -2.73 18.74 -6.40
C PRO A 37 -3.66 17.60 -6.79
N ASP A 38 -4.94 17.94 -6.92
CA ASP A 38 -5.98 16.98 -7.27
C ASP A 38 -5.75 16.33 -8.64
N VAL A 39 -6.25 15.12 -8.77
CA VAL A 39 -6.27 14.38 -10.04
C VAL A 39 -7.11 15.13 -11.06
N LYS A 40 -6.58 15.29 -12.29
CA LYS A 40 -7.32 15.85 -13.41
C LYS A 40 -7.61 14.79 -14.43
N ILE A 41 -8.90 14.61 -14.74
CA ILE A 41 -9.36 13.70 -15.80
C ILE A 41 -10.20 14.52 -16.77
N GLU A 42 -9.70 14.74 -17.97
CA GLU A 42 -10.36 15.52 -19.00
C GLU A 42 -10.81 14.62 -20.15
N ARG A 43 -12.05 14.78 -20.60
CA ARG A 43 -12.51 14.09 -21.81
C ARG A 43 -11.97 14.81 -23.05
N PHE A 44 -11.05 14.16 -23.74
CA PHE A 44 -10.50 14.66 -25.00
C PHE A 44 -11.42 14.36 -26.18
N HIS A 45 -11.95 13.14 -26.23
CA HIS A 45 -12.99 12.74 -27.18
C HIS A 45 -14.20 12.18 -26.45
N TYR A 46 -15.37 12.29 -27.08
CA TYR A 46 -16.60 11.67 -26.60
C TYR A 46 -17.48 11.22 -27.76
N HIS A 47 -18.28 10.18 -27.56
CA HIS A 47 -19.00 9.46 -28.61
C HIS A 47 -19.82 10.38 -29.52
N ALA A 48 -20.58 11.33 -28.96
CA ALA A 48 -21.46 12.23 -29.74
C ALA A 48 -20.70 13.12 -30.75
N LYS A 49 -19.40 13.36 -30.52
CA LYS A 49 -18.58 14.23 -31.39
C LYS A 49 -17.58 13.47 -32.23
N SER A 50 -16.99 12.41 -31.70
CA SER A 50 -15.84 11.73 -32.30
C SER A 50 -16.05 10.23 -32.54
N GLY A 51 -17.20 9.69 -32.10
CA GLY A 51 -17.47 8.23 -32.17
C GLY A 51 -16.68 7.37 -31.19
N VAL A 52 -15.77 7.98 -30.43
CA VAL A 52 -14.93 7.33 -29.41
C VAL A 52 -14.91 8.14 -28.14
N LEU A 53 -14.58 7.47 -27.01
CA LEU A 53 -14.24 8.13 -25.75
C LEU A 53 -12.75 8.02 -25.52
N SER A 54 -12.08 9.15 -25.29
CA SER A 54 -10.71 9.17 -24.81
C SER A 54 -10.54 10.23 -23.71
N GLN A 55 -9.63 9.98 -22.79
CA GLN A 55 -9.40 10.83 -21.63
C GLN A 55 -7.91 11.14 -21.53
N GLN A 56 -7.61 12.36 -21.10
CA GLN A 56 -6.29 12.78 -20.67
C GLN A 56 -6.27 12.79 -19.14
N ILE A 57 -5.18 12.32 -18.55
CA ILE A 57 -5.02 12.20 -17.11
C ILE A 57 -3.76 12.93 -16.69
N THR A 58 -3.86 13.72 -15.60
CA THR A 58 -2.72 14.29 -14.89
C THR A 58 -2.84 13.88 -13.44
N THR A 59 -1.81 13.22 -12.90
CA THR A 59 -1.82 12.66 -11.55
C THR A 59 -0.41 12.55 -11.00
N PHE A 60 -0.29 12.42 -9.68
CA PHE A 60 0.91 11.89 -9.02
C PHE A 60 0.83 10.36 -9.00
N MET A 61 1.98 9.68 -8.99
CA MET A 61 2.02 8.22 -8.94
C MET A 61 1.84 7.66 -7.53
N HIS A 62 2.19 8.42 -6.49
CA HIS A 62 1.94 8.11 -5.08
C HIS A 62 0.53 8.55 -4.66
N CYS A 63 -0.48 7.93 -5.26
CA CYS A 63 -1.87 8.33 -5.15
C CYS A 63 -2.75 7.08 -5.10
N THR A 64 -3.63 7.00 -4.11
CA THR A 64 -4.45 5.82 -3.85
C THR A 64 -3.60 4.54 -3.63
N THR A 65 -4.06 3.37 -4.03
CA THR A 65 -3.27 2.14 -3.93
C THR A 65 -2.15 2.16 -4.97
N HIS A 66 -0.92 2.16 -4.50
CA HIS A 66 0.28 2.28 -5.33
C HIS A 66 1.45 1.46 -4.78
N THR A 67 2.52 1.40 -5.52
CA THR A 67 3.80 0.80 -5.13
C THR A 67 4.93 1.78 -5.34
N ASP A 68 5.94 1.75 -4.46
CA ASP A 68 7.12 2.58 -4.51
C ASP A 68 8.30 1.85 -5.12
N ALA A 69 9.12 2.60 -5.87
CA ALA A 69 10.44 2.15 -6.27
C ALA A 69 11.50 2.57 -5.23
N PRO A 70 12.64 1.87 -5.12
CA PRO A 70 13.74 2.28 -4.25
C PRO A 70 14.18 3.74 -4.46
N ALA A 71 14.19 4.22 -5.71
CA ALA A 71 14.54 5.59 -6.07
C ALA A 71 13.65 6.66 -5.43
N HIS A 72 12.46 6.29 -4.91
CA HIS A 72 11.58 7.22 -4.22
C HIS A 72 12.23 7.85 -2.97
N VAL A 73 12.90 7.04 -2.16
CA VAL A 73 13.50 7.50 -0.88
C VAL A 73 15.02 7.33 -0.80
N ILE A 74 15.66 6.66 -1.79
CA ILE A 74 17.09 6.36 -1.79
C ILE A 74 17.69 6.76 -3.13
N GLU A 75 18.50 7.82 -3.14
CA GLU A 75 19.17 8.31 -4.34
C GLU A 75 20.11 7.26 -4.95
N GLY A 76 20.09 7.14 -6.29
CA GLY A 76 20.96 6.23 -7.03
C GLY A 76 20.57 4.75 -7.00
N THR A 77 19.36 4.45 -6.56
CA THR A 77 18.79 3.09 -6.55
C THR A 77 17.83 2.86 -7.73
N PRO A 78 17.36 1.61 -7.97
CA PRO A 78 16.53 1.30 -9.13
C PRO A 78 15.21 2.06 -9.18
N TYR A 79 14.81 2.42 -10.40
CA TYR A 79 13.48 2.94 -10.74
C TYR A 79 12.47 1.82 -10.98
N ILE A 80 11.20 2.17 -11.13
CA ILE A 80 10.09 1.21 -11.25
C ILE A 80 10.22 0.27 -12.47
N ASP A 81 10.75 0.77 -13.58
CA ASP A 81 10.95 0.02 -14.83
C ASP A 81 12.17 -0.92 -14.80
N GLU A 82 13.02 -0.79 -13.79
CA GLU A 82 14.19 -1.63 -13.56
C GLU A 82 13.93 -2.79 -12.59
N LEU A 83 12.78 -2.77 -11.88
CA LEU A 83 12.44 -3.79 -10.89
C LEU A 83 11.95 -5.08 -11.55
N ALA A 84 12.29 -6.21 -10.95
CA ALA A 84 11.89 -7.53 -11.45
C ALA A 84 10.38 -7.72 -11.34
N LEU A 85 9.71 -8.18 -12.41
CA LEU A 85 8.27 -8.49 -12.38
C LEU A 85 7.91 -9.51 -11.29
N ALA A 86 8.82 -10.44 -10.98
CA ALA A 86 8.64 -11.42 -9.93
C ALA A 86 8.44 -10.83 -8.53
N SER A 87 8.87 -9.57 -8.30
CA SER A 87 8.65 -8.86 -7.03
C SER A 87 7.17 -8.51 -6.82
N TYR A 88 6.39 -8.41 -7.88
CA TYR A 88 4.99 -8.00 -7.89
C TYR A 88 4.00 -9.16 -8.02
N PHE A 89 4.50 -10.39 -7.93
CA PHE A 89 3.70 -11.61 -8.06
C PHE A 89 4.17 -12.69 -7.11
N GLY A 90 3.24 -13.43 -6.53
CA GLY A 90 3.54 -14.61 -5.73
C GLY A 90 2.63 -14.80 -4.52
N THR A 91 2.94 -15.82 -3.74
CA THR A 91 2.21 -16.13 -2.52
C THR A 91 2.51 -15.15 -1.40
N GLY A 92 1.59 -15.03 -0.48
CA GLY A 92 1.75 -14.24 0.72
C GLY A 92 0.55 -14.34 1.65
N VAL A 93 0.46 -13.40 2.57
CA VAL A 93 -0.57 -13.39 3.62
C VAL A 93 -1.22 -12.02 3.75
N VAL A 94 -2.48 -12.00 4.14
CA VAL A 94 -3.14 -10.81 4.67
C VAL A 94 -3.34 -11.03 6.16
N VAL A 95 -2.59 -10.32 6.99
CA VAL A 95 -2.63 -10.46 8.44
C VAL A 95 -3.47 -9.36 9.09
N SER A 96 -4.18 -9.70 10.18
CA SER A 96 -4.95 -8.75 10.97
C SER A 96 -4.09 -8.23 12.12
N ILE A 97 -3.77 -6.94 12.12
CA ILE A 97 -3.08 -6.24 13.21
C ILE A 97 -3.85 -4.95 13.53
N PRO A 98 -5.01 -5.05 14.19
CA PRO A 98 -5.84 -3.89 14.50
C PRO A 98 -5.06 -2.86 15.32
N LYS A 99 -5.09 -1.61 14.88
CA LYS A 99 -4.40 -0.50 15.53
C LYS A 99 -5.31 0.74 15.60
N GLN A 100 -5.06 1.54 16.63
CA GLN A 100 -5.74 2.80 16.85
C GLN A 100 -4.87 3.99 16.38
N LYS A 101 -5.41 5.20 16.56
CA LYS A 101 -4.71 6.46 16.26
C LYS A 101 -3.28 6.45 16.79
N TRP A 102 -2.31 6.65 15.87
CA TRP A 102 -0.88 6.78 16.17
C TRP A 102 -0.23 5.61 16.89
N GLU A 103 -0.86 4.45 16.89
CA GLU A 103 -0.21 3.24 17.38
C GLU A 103 0.82 2.74 16.34
N VAL A 104 1.95 2.28 16.85
CA VAL A 104 3.02 1.69 16.03
C VAL A 104 2.77 0.19 15.88
N ILE A 105 2.95 -0.32 14.66
CA ILE A 105 3.05 -1.75 14.39
C ILE A 105 4.48 -2.17 14.69
N SER A 106 4.64 -3.01 15.71
CA SER A 106 5.95 -3.49 16.18
C SER A 106 6.40 -4.75 15.42
N ALA A 107 7.67 -5.11 15.58
CA ALA A 107 8.19 -6.41 15.14
C ALA A 107 7.48 -7.57 15.84
N GLU A 108 7.10 -7.42 17.12
CA GLU A 108 6.35 -8.42 17.88
C GLU A 108 4.94 -8.64 17.31
N ASP A 109 4.25 -7.57 16.88
CA ASP A 109 2.96 -7.69 16.19
C ASP A 109 3.08 -8.53 14.92
N LEU A 110 4.15 -8.33 14.14
CA LEU A 110 4.41 -9.09 12.91
C LEU A 110 4.81 -10.53 13.19
N GLU A 111 5.65 -10.78 14.19
CA GLU A 111 6.07 -12.14 14.58
C GLU A 111 4.91 -12.99 15.08
N ASN A 112 3.96 -12.38 15.80
CA ASN A 112 2.77 -13.04 16.35
C ASN A 112 1.57 -13.04 15.38
N ALA A 113 1.74 -12.52 14.17
CA ALA A 113 0.65 -12.43 13.21
C ALA A 113 0.20 -13.81 12.69
N SER A 114 -1.09 -13.92 12.37
CA SER A 114 -1.66 -15.14 11.79
C SER A 114 -2.41 -14.81 10.49
N PRO A 115 -2.14 -15.59 9.39
CA PRO A 115 -1.18 -16.70 9.24
C PRO A 115 0.27 -16.27 9.39
N ASP A 116 1.17 -17.20 9.77
CA ASP A 116 2.60 -16.94 9.93
C ASP A 116 3.20 -16.29 8.67
N ILE A 117 3.98 -15.23 8.88
CA ILE A 117 4.76 -14.58 7.83
C ILE A 117 6.02 -15.41 7.54
N ARG A 118 6.26 -15.71 6.27
CA ARG A 118 7.39 -16.54 5.81
C ARG A 118 8.30 -15.75 4.88
N ALA A 119 9.56 -16.15 4.80
CA ALA A 119 10.47 -15.61 3.80
C ALA A 119 9.88 -15.78 2.38
N GLY A 120 9.98 -14.73 1.57
CA GLY A 120 9.44 -14.70 0.21
C GLY A 120 7.94 -14.39 0.11
N ASP A 121 7.22 -14.21 1.22
CA ASP A 121 5.82 -13.78 1.20
C ASP A 121 5.69 -12.32 0.75
N ILE A 122 4.58 -12.00 0.08
CA ILE A 122 4.02 -10.65 0.04
C ILE A 122 3.11 -10.53 1.26
N VAL A 123 3.42 -9.60 2.14
CA VAL A 123 2.71 -9.42 3.42
C VAL A 123 1.83 -8.18 3.33
N ILE A 124 0.54 -8.33 3.53
CA ILE A 124 -0.40 -7.21 3.61
C ILE A 124 -0.96 -7.14 5.04
N VAL A 125 -0.77 -5.99 5.68
CA VAL A 125 -1.31 -5.73 7.02
C VAL A 125 -2.64 -5.01 6.92
N ASN A 126 -3.67 -5.58 7.51
CA ASN A 126 -4.97 -4.97 7.74
C ASN A 126 -5.04 -4.45 9.18
N THR A 127 -4.89 -3.15 9.36
CA THR A 127 -5.06 -2.46 10.65
C THR A 127 -6.50 -2.09 10.94
N GLY A 128 -7.36 -2.13 9.92
CA GLY A 128 -8.73 -1.60 9.92
C GLY A 128 -8.79 -0.13 9.52
N TRP A 129 -7.65 0.51 9.23
CA TRP A 129 -7.61 1.94 8.93
C TRP A 129 -8.22 2.30 7.55
N HIS A 130 -8.20 1.37 6.57
CA HIS A 130 -8.87 1.53 5.27
C HIS A 130 -10.34 1.97 5.39
N ARG A 131 -11.01 1.68 6.53
CA ARG A 131 -12.40 2.10 6.79
C ARG A 131 -12.54 3.61 6.99
N HIS A 132 -11.43 4.31 7.21
CA HIS A 132 -11.36 5.77 7.30
C HIS A 132 -10.95 6.41 5.98
N TRP A 133 -10.86 5.61 4.90
CA TRP A 133 -10.58 6.12 3.55
C TRP A 133 -11.51 7.27 3.22
N GLY A 134 -10.92 8.41 2.94
CA GLY A 134 -11.62 9.64 2.63
C GLY A 134 -10.64 10.81 2.71
N ASP A 135 -10.98 11.93 2.09
CA ASP A 135 -10.18 13.16 2.20
C ASP A 135 -10.39 13.77 3.58
N SER A 136 -9.71 13.24 4.57
CA SER A 136 -9.84 13.67 5.95
C SER A 136 -8.51 13.64 6.70
N ARG A 137 -8.37 14.56 7.66
CA ARG A 137 -7.26 14.58 8.61
C ARG A 137 -7.07 13.20 9.28
N LYS A 138 -8.19 12.54 9.63
CA LYS A 138 -8.13 11.25 10.30
C LYS A 138 -7.34 10.22 9.50
N TYR A 139 -7.67 10.06 8.21
CA TYR A 139 -7.02 9.03 7.38
C TYR A 139 -5.51 9.28 7.22
N PHE A 140 -5.13 10.50 6.85
CA PHE A 140 -3.74 10.81 6.52
C PHE A 140 -2.86 11.06 7.74
N VAL A 141 -3.41 11.69 8.79
CA VAL A 141 -2.61 12.26 9.87
C VAL A 141 -2.66 11.43 11.13
N GLU A 142 -3.75 10.71 11.35
CA GLU A 142 -3.99 9.96 12.60
C GLU A 142 -3.81 8.45 12.43
N SER A 143 -3.36 7.98 11.25
CA SER A 143 -3.18 6.54 11.01
C SER A 143 -2.14 5.93 11.95
N PRO A 144 -2.29 4.63 12.23
CA PRO A 144 -1.15 3.85 12.69
C PRO A 144 -0.14 3.68 11.55
N GLY A 145 0.97 3.05 11.82
CA GLY A 145 1.96 2.71 10.79
C GLY A 145 3.11 1.89 11.37
N THR A 146 3.95 1.38 10.49
CA THR A 146 5.21 0.76 10.89
C THR A 146 6.27 1.83 11.16
N TYR A 147 7.38 1.42 11.76
CA TYR A 147 8.52 2.28 11.97
C TYR A 147 9.81 1.45 11.87
N ASP A 148 10.92 1.93 12.39
CA ASP A 148 12.26 1.39 12.23
C ASP A 148 12.37 -0.11 12.54
N GLU A 149 11.90 -0.52 13.72
CA GLU A 149 11.97 -1.91 14.19
C GLU A 149 11.19 -2.89 13.30
N ALA A 150 9.98 -2.52 12.90
CA ALA A 150 9.16 -3.36 12.02
C ALA A 150 9.75 -3.45 10.62
N GLY A 151 10.29 -2.34 10.07
CA GLY A 151 10.99 -2.33 8.79
C GLY A 151 12.23 -3.23 8.79
N ALA A 152 13.04 -3.14 9.85
CA ALA A 152 14.22 -4.00 10.03
C ALA A 152 13.84 -5.48 10.12
N TRP A 153 12.80 -5.81 10.90
CA TRP A 153 12.30 -7.19 11.02
C TRP A 153 11.83 -7.77 9.68
N LEU A 154 11.05 -6.99 8.91
CA LEU A 154 10.57 -7.41 7.58
C LEU A 154 11.74 -7.68 6.62
N ALA A 155 12.77 -6.83 6.66
CA ALA A 155 13.97 -6.99 5.85
C ALA A 155 14.77 -8.26 6.28
N GLU A 156 14.95 -8.50 7.58
CA GLU A 156 15.61 -9.69 8.11
C GLU A 156 14.82 -10.96 7.78
N LYS A 157 13.49 -10.92 7.87
CA LYS A 157 12.59 -12.02 7.48
C LYS A 157 12.64 -12.32 5.98
N LYS A 158 13.19 -11.40 5.17
CA LYS A 158 13.31 -11.53 3.71
C LYS A 158 11.96 -11.72 3.02
N VAL A 159 10.97 -10.91 3.40
CA VAL A 159 9.70 -10.87 2.67
C VAL A 159 9.92 -10.34 1.26
N LYS A 160 9.06 -10.70 0.32
CA LYS A 160 9.15 -10.23 -1.08
C LYS A 160 8.57 -8.83 -1.26
N GLY A 161 7.48 -8.56 -0.57
CA GLY A 161 6.78 -7.28 -0.58
C GLY A 161 6.06 -7.05 0.74
N PHE A 162 5.79 -5.79 1.05
CA PHE A 162 5.04 -5.40 2.24
C PHE A 162 4.02 -4.34 1.87
N GLY A 163 2.82 -4.45 2.38
CA GLY A 163 1.77 -3.45 2.18
C GLY A 163 0.90 -3.25 3.40
N ILE A 164 0.27 -2.08 3.45
CA ILE A 164 -0.54 -1.64 4.58
C ILE A 164 -1.78 -0.87 4.12
N ASP A 165 -2.85 -0.96 4.90
CA ASP A 165 -4.11 -0.24 4.64
C ASP A 165 -4.10 1.21 5.17
N CYS A 166 -2.93 1.77 5.38
CA CYS A 166 -2.68 3.16 5.77
C CYS A 166 -2.11 3.97 4.61
N GLN A 167 -1.98 5.26 4.85
CA GLN A 167 -1.58 6.26 3.87
C GLN A 167 -0.10 6.17 3.44
N ALA A 168 0.76 5.53 4.24
CA ALA A 168 2.17 5.28 3.99
C ALA A 168 2.61 3.99 4.68
N LEU A 169 3.73 3.41 4.26
CA LEU A 169 4.37 2.30 4.97
C LEU A 169 4.78 2.72 6.37
N ASP A 170 5.40 3.90 6.49
CA ASP A 170 5.81 4.44 7.78
C ASP A 170 4.65 5.10 8.54
N HIS A 171 4.81 5.17 9.85
CA HIS A 171 3.97 5.95 10.73
C HIS A 171 3.94 7.42 10.29
N PRO A 172 2.78 8.13 10.32
CA PRO A 172 2.69 9.51 9.82
C PRO A 172 3.75 10.44 10.42
N LEU A 173 4.02 10.32 11.72
CA LEU A 173 5.02 11.14 12.39
C LEU A 173 6.49 10.78 12.03
N GLY A 174 6.71 9.66 11.38
CA GLY A 174 8.00 9.28 10.77
C GLY A 174 8.19 9.80 9.34
N THR A 175 7.20 10.52 8.80
CA THR A 175 7.20 11.11 7.46
C THR A 175 7.24 12.64 7.51
N ALA A 176 7.12 13.32 6.37
CA ALA A 176 6.99 14.78 6.31
C ALA A 176 5.73 15.34 7.00
N ILE A 177 4.76 14.52 7.37
CA ILE A 177 3.62 14.91 8.22
C ILE A 177 4.12 15.30 9.62
N GLY A 178 5.11 14.59 10.14
CA GLY A 178 5.69 14.78 11.46
C GLY A 178 6.91 15.71 11.51
N PRO A 179 7.78 15.56 12.53
CA PRO A 179 8.89 16.47 12.79
C PRO A 179 10.09 16.29 11.84
N GLN A 180 9.94 15.56 10.76
CA GLN A 180 11.03 15.17 9.87
C GLN A 180 11.42 16.28 8.88
N PRO A 181 12.52 16.14 8.10
CA PRO A 181 12.89 17.12 7.08
C PRO A 181 11.70 17.49 6.18
N ASN A 182 11.54 18.78 5.93
CA ASN A 182 10.41 19.38 5.21
C ASN A 182 9.04 19.29 5.93
N GLY A 183 8.99 18.82 7.16
CA GLY A 183 7.81 18.83 8.00
C GLY A 183 7.86 19.89 9.13
N PRO A 184 6.80 19.95 9.97
CA PRO A 184 5.56 19.23 9.77
C PRO A 184 4.68 19.86 8.69
N LEU A 185 4.19 19.04 7.75
CA LEU A 185 3.23 19.50 6.73
C LEU A 185 1.88 19.90 7.34
N ILE A 186 1.53 19.33 8.49
CA ILE A 186 0.26 19.58 9.16
C ILE A 186 0.49 20.49 10.38
N PRO A 187 -0.01 21.74 10.34
CA PRO A 187 0.11 22.65 11.48
C PRO A 187 -0.51 22.06 12.74
N GLY A 188 0.20 22.19 13.87
CA GLY A 188 -0.26 21.76 15.20
C GLY A 188 -0.16 20.25 15.46
N ILE A 189 0.39 19.46 14.55
CA ILE A 189 0.44 17.99 14.71
C ILE A 189 1.29 17.54 15.91
N LEU A 190 2.37 18.26 16.20
CA LEU A 190 3.27 17.90 17.30
C LEU A 190 2.61 18.15 18.66
N GLU A 191 1.88 19.25 18.77
CA GLU A 191 1.07 19.58 19.94
C GLU A 191 -0.08 18.57 20.10
N ASP A 192 -0.80 18.24 19.02
CA ASP A 192 -1.88 17.26 19.04
C ASP A 192 -1.38 15.87 19.49
N TYR A 193 -0.18 15.46 19.03
CA TYR A 193 0.45 14.21 19.45
C TYR A 193 0.77 14.23 20.95
N LYS A 194 1.39 15.33 21.42
CA LYS A 194 1.74 15.49 22.82
C LYS A 194 0.51 15.52 23.72
N ASP A 195 -0.56 16.21 23.31
CA ASP A 195 -1.81 16.27 24.07
C ASP A 195 -2.50 14.92 24.15
N TYR A 196 -2.42 14.11 23.09
CA TYR A 196 -3.03 12.78 23.02
C TYR A 196 -2.22 11.71 23.78
N THR A 197 -0.88 11.72 23.65
CA THR A 197 0.00 10.65 24.16
C THR A 197 0.76 11.03 25.42
N GLY A 198 0.89 12.31 25.75
CA GLY A 198 1.79 12.84 26.78
C GLY A 198 3.27 12.81 26.38
N ARG A 199 3.61 12.45 25.13
CA ARG A 199 4.98 12.22 24.64
C ARG A 199 5.38 13.26 23.61
N ASP A 200 6.68 13.34 23.31
CA ASP A 200 7.23 14.23 22.29
C ASP A 200 7.42 13.46 20.97
N ALA A 201 6.78 13.93 19.91
CA ALA A 201 6.85 13.29 18.60
C ALA A 201 8.28 13.24 18.02
N SER A 202 9.10 14.26 18.28
CA SER A 202 10.49 14.28 17.80
C SER A 202 11.37 13.27 18.52
N ALA A 203 11.04 12.94 19.77
CA ALA A 203 11.73 11.91 20.53
C ALA A 203 11.28 10.50 20.12
N ASP A 204 10.00 10.32 19.83
CA ASP A 204 9.43 9.01 19.45
C ASP A 204 9.73 8.63 17.98
N PHE A 205 9.80 9.63 17.10
CA PHE A 205 10.01 9.44 15.66
C PHE A 205 11.21 10.25 15.15
N PRO A 206 12.45 9.95 15.61
CA PRO A 206 13.65 10.70 15.22
C PRO A 206 14.12 10.41 13.79
N LEU A 207 13.69 9.30 13.17
CA LEU A 207 14.14 8.88 11.85
C LEU A 207 13.07 9.20 10.79
N TRP A 208 13.54 9.59 9.60
CA TRP A 208 12.70 9.87 8.44
C TRP A 208 12.52 8.62 7.59
N GLU A 209 11.27 8.16 7.45
CA GLU A 209 10.85 7.03 6.63
C GLU A 209 11.75 5.78 6.78
N PRO A 210 12.01 5.33 8.02
CA PRO A 210 12.93 4.22 8.23
C PRO A 210 12.39 2.90 7.67
N CYS A 211 11.09 2.63 7.75
CA CYS A 211 10.51 1.42 7.19
C CYS A 211 10.65 1.38 5.66
N HIS A 212 10.34 2.49 4.96
CA HIS A 212 10.62 2.59 3.51
C HIS A 212 12.07 2.27 3.20
N ARG A 213 13.01 2.84 3.95
CA ARG A 213 14.44 2.63 3.71
C ARG A 213 14.88 1.21 3.96
N HIS A 214 14.37 0.55 5.00
CA HIS A 214 14.64 -0.86 5.23
C HIS A 214 14.09 -1.74 4.10
N LEU A 215 12.86 -1.51 3.68
CA LEU A 215 12.23 -2.34 2.66
C LEU A 215 12.84 -2.09 1.29
N LEU A 216 12.77 -0.87 0.80
CA LEU A 216 13.20 -0.52 -0.56
C LEU A 216 14.72 -0.69 -0.75
N GLY A 217 15.51 -0.39 0.29
CA GLY A 217 16.96 -0.62 0.30
C GLY A 217 17.37 -2.10 0.24
N ASN A 218 16.48 -3.02 0.58
CA ASN A 218 16.66 -4.47 0.47
C ASN A 218 15.89 -5.08 -0.72
N GLY A 219 15.38 -4.26 -1.65
CA GLY A 219 14.65 -4.72 -2.84
C GLY A 219 13.27 -5.30 -2.54
N ILE A 220 12.70 -4.99 -1.38
CA ILE A 220 11.35 -5.37 -0.96
C ILE A 220 10.39 -4.29 -1.43
N VAL A 221 9.44 -4.63 -2.29
CA VAL A 221 8.47 -3.65 -2.82
C VAL A 221 7.45 -3.25 -1.77
N GLY A 222 7.09 -1.95 -1.75
CA GLY A 222 6.06 -1.41 -0.87
C GLY A 222 4.71 -1.28 -1.56
N PHE A 223 3.61 -1.45 -0.80
CA PHE A 223 2.24 -1.16 -1.26
C PHE A 223 1.53 -0.31 -0.23
N GLU A 224 1.06 0.85 -0.62
CA GLU A 224 0.38 1.80 0.26
C GLU A 224 -1.09 1.94 -0.10
N ASN A 225 -1.87 2.45 0.86
CA ASN A 225 -3.31 2.66 0.67
C ASN A 225 -4.02 1.39 0.19
N VAL A 226 -3.69 0.24 0.79
CA VAL A 226 -4.40 -1.00 0.50
C VAL A 226 -5.81 -0.92 1.08
N GLY A 227 -6.81 -1.41 0.35
CA GLY A 227 -8.19 -1.31 0.78
C GLY A 227 -9.12 -2.26 0.02
N GLY A 228 -10.19 -1.72 -0.58
CA GLY A 228 -11.12 -2.53 -1.36
C GLY A 228 -11.68 -3.71 -0.57
N GLN A 229 -11.40 -4.92 -1.02
CA GLN A 229 -11.88 -6.16 -0.41
C GLN A 229 -10.90 -6.79 0.58
N ILE A 230 -10.01 -6.01 1.20
CA ILE A 230 -8.99 -6.51 2.14
C ILE A 230 -9.61 -7.36 3.26
N ASP A 231 -10.77 -6.96 3.80
CA ASP A 231 -11.45 -7.69 4.87
C ASP A 231 -11.85 -9.13 4.45
N ALA A 232 -12.15 -9.35 3.16
CA ALA A 232 -12.56 -10.67 2.65
C ALA A 232 -11.42 -11.70 2.63
N VAL A 233 -10.20 -11.25 2.59
CA VAL A 233 -8.99 -12.08 2.52
C VAL A 233 -8.10 -11.98 3.75
N THR A 234 -8.47 -11.18 4.73
CA THR A 234 -7.76 -11.09 6.02
C THR A 234 -7.77 -12.44 6.73
N GLY A 235 -6.63 -12.83 7.28
CA GLY A 235 -6.42 -14.14 7.89
C GLY A 235 -6.17 -15.27 6.90
N LYS A 236 -5.86 -14.96 5.62
CA LYS A 236 -5.67 -15.98 4.59
C LYS A 236 -4.28 -15.88 3.94
N ARG A 237 -3.80 -17.01 3.46
CA ARG A 237 -2.74 -17.08 2.47
C ARG A 237 -3.36 -17.01 1.08
N VAL A 238 -2.81 -16.16 0.23
CA VAL A 238 -3.34 -15.88 -1.12
C VAL A 238 -2.18 -15.74 -2.11
N THR A 239 -2.50 -15.70 -3.40
CA THR A 239 -1.55 -15.26 -4.42
C THR A 239 -1.84 -13.81 -4.75
N PHE A 240 -0.80 -12.97 -4.79
CA PHE A 240 -0.92 -11.56 -5.15
C PHE A 240 -0.39 -11.29 -6.56
N ALA A 241 -0.99 -10.29 -7.20
CA ALA A 241 -0.48 -9.65 -8.41
C ALA A 241 -0.73 -8.13 -8.36
N ALA A 242 0.30 -7.33 -8.67
CA ALA A 242 0.23 -5.87 -8.63
C ALA A 242 1.24 -5.23 -9.59
N PHE A 243 1.23 -5.63 -10.87
CA PHE A 243 2.24 -5.16 -11.82
C PHE A 243 2.13 -3.66 -12.09
N PRO A 244 3.23 -2.88 -11.88
CA PRO A 244 3.27 -1.46 -12.21
C PRO A 244 3.40 -1.23 -13.72
N TRP A 245 3.11 -0.01 -14.16
CA TRP A 245 3.42 0.40 -15.52
C TRP A 245 4.94 0.43 -15.73
N ARG A 246 5.38 0.06 -16.90
CA ARG A 246 6.78 0.19 -17.32
C ARG A 246 7.03 1.61 -17.85
N TRP A 247 7.15 2.58 -16.96
CA TRP A 247 7.50 3.95 -17.34
C TRP A 247 8.91 4.31 -16.86
N THR A 248 9.68 4.89 -17.77
CA THR A 248 11.12 5.12 -17.60
C THR A 248 11.39 6.08 -16.45
N GLN A 249 12.30 5.70 -15.57
CA GLN A 249 12.71 6.49 -14.40
C GLN A 249 11.54 6.81 -13.45
N GLY A 250 10.61 5.90 -13.31
CA GLY A 250 9.49 6.04 -12.37
C GLY A 250 9.89 5.83 -10.92
N ASP A 251 9.48 6.75 -10.05
CA ASP A 251 9.70 6.68 -8.60
C ASP A 251 8.68 5.79 -7.88
N GLY A 252 7.55 5.52 -8.50
CA GLY A 252 6.46 4.68 -8.01
C GLY A 252 5.39 4.50 -9.07
N CYS A 253 4.32 3.79 -8.77
CA CYS A 253 3.25 3.55 -9.73
C CYS A 253 1.93 3.20 -9.05
N ILE A 254 0.85 3.83 -9.49
CA ILE A 254 -0.50 3.37 -9.17
C ILE A 254 -0.65 1.94 -9.66
N VAL A 255 -1.13 1.05 -8.79
CA VAL A 255 -1.35 -0.37 -9.13
C VAL A 255 -2.77 -0.80 -8.80
N ARG A 256 -3.22 -1.85 -9.47
CA ARG A 256 -4.36 -2.63 -9.04
C ARG A 256 -3.84 -3.86 -8.31
N LEU A 257 -3.82 -3.81 -6.98
CA LEU A 257 -3.41 -4.92 -6.13
C LEU A 257 -4.55 -5.94 -6.06
N VAL A 258 -4.28 -7.15 -6.51
CA VAL A 258 -5.25 -8.24 -6.56
C VAL A 258 -4.78 -9.41 -5.72
N ALA A 259 -5.67 -9.93 -4.89
CA ALA A 259 -5.49 -11.22 -4.23
C ALA A 259 -6.31 -12.29 -4.96
N MET A 260 -5.73 -13.47 -5.14
CA MET A 260 -6.34 -14.60 -5.80
C MET A 260 -6.39 -15.81 -4.86
N LEU A 261 -7.53 -16.50 -4.86
CA LEU A 261 -7.73 -17.79 -4.18
C LEU A 261 -8.17 -18.83 -5.20
N ASP A 262 -7.56 -20.00 -5.11
CA ASP A 262 -7.99 -21.20 -5.83
C ASP A 262 -8.54 -22.23 -4.83
N PRO A 263 -9.87 -22.29 -4.64
CA PRO A 263 -10.48 -23.26 -3.73
C PRO A 263 -10.30 -24.71 -4.16
N SER A 264 -10.07 -24.97 -5.46
CA SER A 264 -9.88 -26.33 -6.00
C SER A 264 -8.45 -26.84 -5.80
N GLY A 265 -7.48 -25.92 -5.75
CA GLY A 265 -6.06 -26.26 -5.74
C GLY A 265 -5.53 -26.77 -7.10
N ASP A 266 -6.32 -26.66 -8.16
CA ASP A 266 -6.01 -27.20 -9.50
C ASP A 266 -5.37 -26.18 -10.41
N PHE A 267 -5.43 -24.89 -10.07
CA PHE A 267 -4.84 -23.83 -10.87
C PHE A 267 -3.31 -23.95 -10.90
N ARG A 268 -2.76 -23.88 -12.10
CA ARG A 268 -1.31 -23.93 -12.34
C ARG A 268 -0.88 -22.82 -13.30
N ILE A 269 0.36 -22.37 -13.11
CA ILE A 269 1.04 -21.58 -14.13
C ILE A 269 1.46 -22.56 -15.25
N GLU A 270 1.14 -22.23 -16.49
CA GLU A 270 1.48 -23.04 -17.64
C GLU A 270 3.00 -23.26 -17.75
N MET A 271 3.41 -24.45 -18.15
CA MET A 271 4.82 -24.82 -18.28
C MET A 271 5.48 -24.30 -19.56
N GLY A 272 4.67 -23.81 -20.49
CA GLY A 272 5.15 -23.30 -21.78
C GLY A 272 5.30 -24.37 -22.86
N ASP A 273 4.83 -25.57 -22.60
CA ASP A 273 4.81 -26.66 -23.60
C ASP A 273 3.74 -26.36 -24.66
N GLY A 274 4.13 -26.43 -25.96
CA GLY A 274 3.26 -26.21 -27.10
C GLY A 274 2.47 -27.46 -27.52
#